data_3ad4b0fb3ff0e6c4a7d1bc04a543b96a
#
_entry.id   3ad4b0fb3ff0e6c4a7d1bc04a543b96a
#
_cell.length_a   1.000
_cell.length_b   1.000
_cell.length_c   1.000
_cell.angle_alpha   90.00
_cell.angle_beta   90.00
_cell.angle_gamma   90.00
#
_symmetry.space_group_name_H-M   'P 1'
#
loop_
_entity.id
_entity.type
_entity.pdbx_description
1 polymer ?
#
loop_
_entity_poly.entity_id
_entity_poly.type
_entity_poly.pdbx_seq_one_letter_code
_entity_poly.pdbx_strand_id
1 'polypeptide(L)'
;MAKQVKCNYKMCDNLGIAQNPVKHNGRYYCESCLKKMQRETELRKRIMDTVLIILPQEIPSLINKVINQWTALNYSMEYILYTTEYIRLNKYILNHVHGIRYYMNKDEIKNAYKTAKTKHEMKKIENIGFEISNEEEGFSYNSNDDYLNIL
;
A
#
# COMPACT_ATOMS: atom_id res chain seq x y z
N MET A 1 -3.98 24.41 30.01
CA MET A 1 -4.41 24.08 28.65
C MET A 1 -3.35 23.23 27.97
N ALA A 2 -3.72 22.09 27.41
CA ALA A 2 -2.79 21.31 26.61
C ALA A 2 -2.40 22.09 25.36
N LYS A 3 -1.11 22.20 25.09
CA LYS A 3 -0.59 22.89 23.92
C LYS A 3 -0.98 22.10 22.66
N GLN A 4 -1.76 22.70 21.78
CA GLN A 4 -2.09 22.08 20.50
C GLN A 4 -0.83 21.97 19.64
N VAL A 5 -0.59 20.77 19.11
CA VAL A 5 0.53 20.50 18.23
C VAL A 5 0.03 20.23 16.81
N LYS A 6 0.82 20.65 15.82
CA LYS A 6 0.49 20.47 14.42
C LYS A 6 0.83 19.07 13.94
N CYS A 7 -0.09 18.44 13.22
CA CYS A 7 0.18 17.20 12.49
C CYS A 7 1.01 17.49 11.23
N ASN A 8 2.11 16.78 11.04
CA ASN A 8 3.00 16.94 9.88
C ASN A 8 2.61 16.09 8.67
N TYR A 9 1.54 15.28 8.77
CA TYR A 9 1.05 14.51 7.63
C TYR A 9 0.30 15.43 6.64
N LYS A 10 0.69 15.37 5.37
CA LYS A 10 0.17 16.28 4.33
C LYS A 10 -1.34 16.16 4.09
N MET A 11 -1.89 14.96 4.25
CA MET A 11 -3.29 14.62 3.99
C MET A 11 -4.09 14.49 5.29
N CYS A 12 -3.72 15.24 6.33
CA CYS A 12 -4.40 15.19 7.61
C CYS A 12 -5.82 15.79 7.53
N ASP A 13 -6.84 15.00 7.89
CA ASP A 13 -8.25 15.40 7.88
C ASP A 13 -8.65 16.32 9.05
N ASN A 14 -7.77 16.47 10.05
CA ASN A 14 -8.03 17.23 11.28
C ASN A 14 -7.55 18.69 11.22
N LEU A 15 -7.61 19.32 10.06
CA LEU A 15 -7.20 20.71 9.82
C LEU A 15 -5.76 21.03 10.28
N GLY A 16 -4.89 20.03 10.27
CA GLY A 16 -3.51 20.16 10.67
C GLY A 16 -3.27 20.13 12.19
N ILE A 17 -4.31 19.95 13.00
CA ILE A 17 -4.18 19.78 14.46
C ILE A 17 -4.09 18.29 14.77
N ALA A 18 -3.02 17.88 15.46
CA ALA A 18 -2.83 16.48 15.79
C ALA A 18 -3.86 15.99 16.83
N GLN A 19 -4.60 14.93 16.48
CA GLN A 19 -5.47 14.18 17.37
C GLN A 19 -4.69 13.01 17.97
N ASN A 20 -4.72 12.86 19.31
CA ASN A 20 -3.87 11.87 20.00
C ASN A 20 -2.43 11.92 19.53
N PRO A 21 -1.73 13.06 19.69
CA PRO A 21 -0.46 13.31 19.02
C PRO A 21 0.61 12.30 19.43
N VAL A 22 1.29 11.74 18.43
CA VAL A 22 2.42 10.84 18.59
C VAL A 22 3.66 11.51 18.00
N LYS A 23 4.75 11.53 18.75
CA LYS A 23 6.03 12.06 18.28
C LYS A 23 6.80 10.97 17.53
N HIS A 24 7.18 11.27 16.31
CA HIS A 24 7.98 10.38 15.46
C HIS A 24 9.03 11.20 14.70
N ASN A 25 10.29 10.81 14.82
CA ASN A 25 11.42 11.51 14.19
C ASN A 25 11.41 13.04 14.43
N GLY A 26 11.13 13.45 15.66
CA GLY A 26 11.10 14.87 16.04
C GLY A 26 9.87 15.66 15.63
N ARG A 27 8.90 15.03 14.96
CA ARG A 27 7.67 15.66 14.48
C ARG A 27 6.44 14.99 15.09
N TYR A 28 5.35 15.75 15.20
CA TYR A 28 4.10 15.25 15.73
C TYR A 28 3.13 14.87 14.62
N TYR A 29 2.38 13.79 14.83
CA TYR A 29 1.37 13.27 13.92
C TYR A 29 0.14 12.84 14.71
N CYS A 30 -1.05 12.88 14.08
CA CYS A 30 -2.17 12.12 14.59
C CYS A 30 -1.80 10.64 14.63
N GLU A 31 -2.32 9.88 15.57
CA GLU A 31 -2.09 8.43 15.63
C GLU A 31 -2.49 7.74 14.32
N SER A 32 -3.68 8.09 13.78
CA SER A 32 -4.15 7.57 12.49
C SER A 32 -3.28 8.00 11.30
N CYS A 33 -2.80 9.25 11.29
CA CYS A 33 -1.92 9.75 10.24
C CYS A 33 -0.56 9.07 10.26
N LEU A 34 -0.02 8.79 11.44
CA LEU A 34 1.24 8.05 11.59
C LEU A 34 1.12 6.62 11.03
N LYS A 35 0.01 5.93 11.32
CA LYS A 35 -0.27 4.60 10.77
C LYS A 35 -0.34 4.61 9.25
N LYS A 36 -1.05 5.59 8.67
CA LYS A 36 -1.12 5.78 7.21
C LYS A 36 0.26 6.00 6.60
N MET A 37 1.06 6.88 7.20
CA MET A 37 2.42 7.19 6.73
C MET A 37 3.34 5.96 6.79
N GLN A 38 3.28 5.19 7.87
CA GLN A 38 4.06 3.96 8.02
C GLN A 38 3.65 2.91 6.98
N ARG A 39 2.33 2.76 6.71
CA ARG A 39 1.83 1.87 5.67
C ARG A 39 2.31 2.29 4.27
N GLU A 40 2.23 3.57 3.95
CA GLU A 40 2.74 4.09 2.67
C GLU A 40 4.23 3.83 2.50
N THR A 41 5.01 4.02 3.55
CA THR A 41 6.46 3.75 3.55
C THR A 41 6.75 2.27 3.31
N GLU A 42 6.01 1.38 3.97
CA GLU A 42 6.13 -0.07 3.79
C GLU A 42 5.76 -0.51 2.37
N LEU A 43 4.63 -0.02 1.84
CA LEU A 43 4.19 -0.31 0.48
C LEU A 43 5.22 0.17 -0.55
N ARG A 44 5.75 1.37 -0.38
CA ARG A 44 6.80 1.92 -1.26
C ARG A 44 8.05 1.04 -1.24
N LYS A 45 8.47 0.59 -0.07
CA LYS A 45 9.61 -0.33 0.07
C LYS A 45 9.36 -1.65 -0.67
N ARG A 46 8.19 -2.24 -0.52
CA ARG A 46 7.82 -3.48 -1.20
C ARG A 46 7.79 -3.31 -2.72
N ILE A 47 7.24 -2.20 -3.21
CA ILE A 47 7.28 -1.87 -4.65
C ILE A 47 8.74 -1.77 -5.13
N MET A 48 9.56 -1.04 -4.39
CA MET A 48 10.99 -0.87 -4.71
C MET A 48 11.70 -2.22 -4.80
N ASP A 49 11.53 -3.06 -3.81
CA ASP A 49 12.16 -4.38 -3.74
C ASP A 49 11.71 -5.27 -4.91
N THR A 50 10.41 -5.26 -5.23
CA THR A 50 9.86 -6.03 -6.36
C THR A 50 10.37 -5.53 -7.70
N VAL A 51 10.41 -4.21 -7.89
CA VAL A 51 10.96 -3.61 -9.13
C VAL A 51 12.43 -3.96 -9.30
N LEU A 52 13.22 -3.95 -8.24
CA LEU A 52 14.65 -4.32 -8.29
C LEU A 52 14.87 -5.81 -8.54
N ILE A 53 13.91 -6.67 -8.19
CA ILE A 53 13.94 -8.09 -8.60
C ILE A 53 13.72 -8.22 -10.11
N ILE A 54 12.79 -7.46 -10.67
CA ILE A 54 12.46 -7.48 -12.10
C ILE A 54 13.54 -6.77 -12.92
N LEU A 55 14.03 -5.64 -12.44
CA LEU A 55 14.97 -4.73 -13.10
C LEU A 55 16.13 -4.40 -12.16
N PRO A 56 17.09 -5.33 -11.97
CA PRO A 56 18.20 -5.13 -11.02
C PRO A 56 19.10 -3.94 -11.34
N GLN A 57 19.11 -3.49 -12.58
CA GLN A 57 19.95 -2.38 -13.07
C GLN A 57 19.31 -1.00 -12.83
N GLU A 58 18.02 -0.93 -12.41
CA GLU A 58 17.35 0.34 -12.20
C GLU A 58 17.89 1.08 -10.97
N ILE A 59 17.82 2.41 -11.06
CA ILE A 59 18.31 3.30 -9.99
C ILE A 59 17.15 3.53 -8.98
N PRO A 60 17.34 3.27 -7.67
CA PRO A 60 16.29 3.47 -6.67
C PRO A 60 15.66 4.86 -6.67
N SER A 61 16.42 5.92 -6.89
CA SER A 61 15.90 7.29 -6.98
C SER A 61 14.94 7.48 -8.15
N LEU A 62 15.19 6.83 -9.28
CA LEU A 62 14.30 6.85 -10.43
C LEU A 62 13.00 6.10 -10.13
N ILE A 63 13.09 4.95 -9.47
CA ILE A 63 11.90 4.18 -9.05
C ILE A 63 11.01 5.02 -8.13
N ASN A 64 11.59 5.69 -7.14
CA ASN A 64 10.86 6.59 -6.26
C ASN A 64 10.17 7.73 -7.01
N LYS A 65 10.88 8.34 -7.95
CA LYS A 65 10.34 9.41 -8.80
C LYS A 65 9.13 8.94 -9.60
N VAL A 66 9.22 7.76 -10.18
CA VAL A 66 8.16 7.16 -10.99
C VAL A 66 6.94 6.79 -10.12
N ILE A 67 7.16 6.23 -8.94
CA ILE A 67 6.07 5.97 -7.97
C ILE A 67 5.34 7.28 -7.62
N ASN A 68 6.06 8.36 -7.38
CA ASN A 68 5.46 9.67 -7.10
C ASN A 68 4.64 10.18 -8.29
N GLN A 69 5.09 9.99 -9.51
CA GLN A 69 4.35 10.35 -10.71
C GLN A 69 3.05 9.54 -10.83
N TRP A 70 3.09 8.25 -10.56
CA TRP A 70 1.90 7.39 -10.63
C TRP A 70 0.89 7.71 -9.54
N THR A 71 1.34 7.97 -8.33
CA THR A 71 0.44 8.39 -7.23
C THR A 71 -0.19 9.76 -7.52
N ALA A 72 0.53 10.66 -8.16
CA ALA A 72 -0.02 11.94 -8.63
C ALA A 72 -1.10 11.77 -9.72
N LEU A 73 -1.05 10.67 -10.48
CA LEU A 73 -2.06 10.28 -11.47
C LEU A 73 -3.22 9.47 -10.85
N ASN A 74 -3.35 9.46 -9.52
CA ASN A 74 -4.38 8.76 -8.76
C ASN A 74 -4.29 7.23 -8.77
N TYR A 75 -3.16 6.64 -9.13
CA TYR A 75 -2.93 5.22 -8.90
C TYR A 75 -2.65 4.98 -7.42
N SER A 76 -3.35 4.02 -6.81
CA SER A 76 -3.05 3.63 -5.42
C SER A 76 -1.74 2.85 -5.35
N MET A 77 -1.03 2.97 -4.23
CA MET A 77 0.20 2.19 -4.02
C MET A 77 -0.07 0.69 -3.98
N GLU A 78 -1.22 0.28 -3.46
CA GLU A 78 -1.66 -1.11 -3.48
C GLU A 78 -1.80 -1.66 -4.90
N TYR A 79 -2.38 -0.88 -5.81
CA TYR A 79 -2.51 -1.28 -7.21
C TYR A 79 -1.15 -1.31 -7.93
N ILE A 80 -0.28 -0.36 -7.64
CA ILE A 80 1.09 -0.35 -8.18
C ILE A 80 1.84 -1.61 -7.72
N LEU A 81 1.77 -1.94 -6.44
CA LEU A 81 2.38 -3.16 -5.90
C LEU A 81 1.78 -4.41 -6.53
N TYR A 82 0.46 -4.48 -6.64
CA TYR A 82 -0.23 -5.60 -7.29
C TYR A 82 0.27 -5.80 -8.73
N THR A 83 0.37 -4.72 -9.49
CA THR A 83 0.83 -4.77 -10.89
C THR A 83 2.28 -5.23 -10.98
N THR A 84 3.18 -4.72 -10.12
CA THR A 84 4.58 -5.15 -10.11
C THR A 84 4.73 -6.62 -9.74
N GLU A 85 3.98 -7.10 -8.76
CA GLU A 85 3.96 -8.52 -8.39
C GLU A 85 3.36 -9.39 -9.51
N TYR A 86 2.32 -8.91 -10.19
CA TYR A 86 1.73 -9.59 -11.34
C TYR A 86 2.75 -9.77 -12.46
N ILE A 87 3.51 -8.74 -12.77
CA ILE A 87 4.59 -8.79 -13.77
C ILE A 87 5.66 -9.80 -13.37
N ARG A 88 6.08 -9.78 -12.10
CA ARG A 88 7.08 -10.69 -11.56
C ARG A 88 6.63 -12.15 -11.65
N LEU A 89 5.42 -12.44 -11.20
CA LEU A 89 4.88 -13.81 -11.14
C LEU A 89 4.64 -14.39 -12.54
N ASN A 90 4.19 -13.56 -13.47
CA ASN A 90 3.96 -13.98 -14.86
C ASN A 90 5.22 -13.90 -15.74
N LYS A 91 6.34 -13.51 -15.15
CA LYS A 91 7.65 -13.41 -15.83
C LYS A 91 7.61 -12.54 -17.10
N TYR A 92 6.84 -11.46 -17.06
CA TYR A 92 6.82 -10.50 -18.16
C TYR A 92 8.15 -9.76 -18.25
N ILE A 93 8.62 -9.55 -19.46
CA ILE A 93 9.88 -8.86 -19.71
C ILE A 93 9.65 -7.35 -19.67
N LEU A 94 10.44 -6.67 -18.83
CA LEU A 94 10.51 -5.21 -18.79
C LEU A 94 11.93 -4.75 -19.10
N ASN A 95 12.06 -3.72 -19.92
CA ASN A 95 13.34 -3.09 -20.22
C ASN A 95 13.58 -1.86 -19.35
N HIS A 96 12.53 -1.27 -18.80
CA HIS A 96 12.57 -0.02 -18.05
C HIS A 96 11.40 0.07 -17.08
N VAL A 97 11.60 0.78 -15.96
CA VAL A 97 10.57 0.96 -14.93
C VAL A 97 9.28 1.61 -15.46
N HIS A 98 9.38 2.52 -16.42
CA HIS A 98 8.21 3.13 -17.05
C HIS A 98 7.30 2.13 -17.79
N GLY A 99 7.80 0.97 -18.17
CA GLY A 99 7.02 -0.10 -18.77
C GLY A 99 5.94 -0.67 -17.87
N ILE A 100 6.07 -0.52 -16.56
CA ILE A 100 5.07 -0.94 -15.57
C ILE A 100 3.74 -0.22 -15.80
N ARG A 101 3.77 1.06 -16.17
CA ARG A 101 2.57 1.84 -16.48
C ARG A 101 1.74 1.24 -17.62
N TYR A 102 2.39 0.67 -18.61
CA TYR A 102 1.70 -0.04 -19.69
C TYR A 102 0.84 -1.18 -19.15
N TYR A 103 1.37 -1.95 -18.19
CA TYR A 103 0.63 -3.02 -17.54
C TYR A 103 -0.46 -2.50 -16.60
N MET A 104 -0.23 -1.39 -15.91
CA MET A 104 -1.25 -0.76 -15.06
C MET A 104 -2.49 -0.31 -15.84
N ASN A 105 -2.33 -0.01 -17.12
CA ASN A 105 -3.43 0.41 -17.99
C ASN A 105 -4.17 -0.76 -18.66
N LYS A 106 -3.69 -1.99 -18.52
CA LYS A 106 -4.37 -3.17 -19.08
C LYS A 106 -5.63 -3.52 -18.29
N ASP A 107 -6.74 -3.67 -18.98
CA ASP A 107 -8.03 -4.03 -18.38
C ASP A 107 -7.96 -5.40 -17.68
N GLU A 108 -7.21 -6.35 -18.24
CA GLU A 108 -6.95 -7.66 -17.63
C GLU A 108 -6.41 -7.53 -16.21
N ILE A 109 -5.40 -6.70 -16.01
CA ILE A 109 -4.78 -6.49 -14.69
C ILE A 109 -5.71 -5.72 -13.76
N LYS A 110 -6.40 -4.69 -14.27
CA LYS A 110 -7.40 -3.94 -13.50
C LYS A 110 -8.51 -4.84 -12.99
N ASN A 111 -9.02 -5.72 -13.84
CA ASN A 111 -10.08 -6.66 -13.49
C ASN A 111 -9.58 -7.73 -12.50
N ALA A 112 -8.38 -8.25 -12.70
CA ALA A 112 -7.75 -9.20 -11.78
C ALA A 112 -7.56 -8.58 -10.39
N TYR A 113 -7.13 -7.33 -10.31
CA TYR A 113 -6.98 -6.61 -9.05
C TYR A 113 -8.33 -6.42 -8.34
N LYS A 114 -9.36 -5.99 -9.07
CA LYS A 114 -10.70 -5.84 -8.52
C LYS A 114 -11.24 -7.15 -7.97
N THR A 115 -11.05 -8.24 -8.68
CA THR A 115 -11.48 -9.58 -8.26
C THR A 115 -10.72 -10.02 -7.00
N ALA A 116 -9.40 -9.85 -6.96
CA ALA A 116 -8.57 -10.20 -5.80
C ALA A 116 -8.97 -9.36 -4.57
N LYS A 117 -9.20 -8.06 -4.74
CA LYS A 117 -9.64 -7.15 -3.68
C LYS A 117 -11.02 -7.56 -3.15
N THR A 118 -11.96 -7.89 -4.01
CA THR A 118 -13.31 -8.35 -3.63
C THR A 118 -13.24 -9.65 -2.85
N LYS A 119 -12.46 -10.62 -3.30
CA LYS A 119 -12.24 -11.88 -2.58
C LYS A 119 -11.63 -11.66 -1.20
N HIS A 120 -10.67 -10.77 -1.09
CA HIS A 120 -10.05 -10.40 0.18
C HIS A 120 -11.06 -9.76 1.15
N GLU A 121 -11.90 -8.84 0.67
CA GLU A 121 -12.96 -8.22 1.46
C GLU A 121 -14.00 -9.24 1.91
N MET A 122 -14.39 -10.18 1.04
CA MET A 122 -15.29 -11.28 1.40
C MET A 122 -14.71 -12.19 2.48
N LYS A 123 -13.44 -12.54 2.38
CA LYS A 123 -12.74 -13.31 3.44
C LYS A 123 -12.73 -12.58 4.78
N LYS A 124 -12.53 -11.26 4.77
CA LYS A 124 -12.61 -10.45 6.00
C LYS A 124 -13.99 -10.53 6.64
N ILE A 125 -15.06 -10.43 5.85
CA ILE A 125 -16.44 -10.52 6.33
C ILE A 125 -16.71 -11.91 6.90
N GLU A 126 -16.29 -12.98 6.24
CA GLU A 126 -16.41 -14.35 6.72
C GLU A 126 -15.65 -14.56 8.02
N ASN A 127 -14.43 -14.05 8.14
CA ASN A 127 -13.62 -14.14 9.34
C ASN A 127 -14.22 -13.36 10.51
N ILE A 128 -14.80 -12.18 10.28
CA ILE A 128 -15.52 -11.41 11.31
C ILE A 128 -16.74 -12.20 11.79
N GLY A 129 -17.50 -12.83 10.89
CA GLY A 129 -18.61 -13.70 11.23
C GLY A 129 -18.19 -14.93 12.05
N PHE A 130 -16.99 -15.45 11.80
CA PHE A 130 -16.40 -16.57 12.52
C PHE A 130 -15.88 -16.18 13.91
N GLU A 131 -15.29 -14.99 14.05
CA GLU A 131 -14.80 -14.45 15.33
C GLU A 131 -15.95 -14.16 16.30
N ILE A 132 -17.09 -13.72 15.81
CA ILE A 132 -18.32 -13.52 16.62
C ILE A 132 -18.84 -14.84 17.18
N SER A 133 -18.62 -15.97 16.50
CA SER A 133 -19.05 -17.30 16.93
C SER A 133 -18.03 -18.05 17.81
N ASN A 134 -16.75 -17.67 17.80
CA ASN A 134 -15.66 -18.29 18.55
C ASN A 134 -14.83 -17.24 19.29
N GLU A 135 -15.26 -16.84 20.48
CA GLU A 135 -14.56 -15.84 21.31
C GLU A 135 -13.19 -16.28 21.87
N GLU A 136 -12.65 -17.45 21.51
CA GLU A 136 -11.49 -18.03 22.20
C GLU A 136 -10.18 -18.07 21.41
N GLU A 137 -10.14 -17.71 20.14
CA GLU A 137 -8.88 -17.70 19.39
C GLU A 137 -8.60 -16.33 18.77
N GLY A 138 -7.75 -15.56 19.45
CA GLY A 138 -7.23 -14.29 18.93
C GLY A 138 -6.38 -14.52 17.69
N PHE A 139 -6.98 -14.54 16.54
CA PHE A 139 -6.28 -14.49 15.27
C PHE A 139 -5.91 -13.05 14.95
N SER A 140 -4.63 -12.70 15.10
CA SER A 140 -4.12 -11.46 14.54
C SER A 140 -3.94 -11.65 13.04
N TYR A 141 -4.95 -11.27 12.30
CA TYR A 141 -4.93 -11.34 10.85
C TYR A 141 -4.19 -10.13 10.28
N ASN A 142 -3.08 -10.36 9.62
CA ASN A 142 -2.33 -9.31 8.94
C ASN A 142 -2.95 -9.09 7.55
N SER A 143 -3.93 -8.18 7.49
CA SER A 143 -4.82 -7.97 6.34
C SER A 143 -4.15 -7.40 5.08
N ASN A 144 -2.84 -7.12 5.13
CA ASN A 144 -2.16 -6.38 4.07
C ASN A 144 -1.55 -7.26 2.97
N ASP A 145 -1.42 -8.57 3.21
CA ASP A 145 -0.67 -9.43 2.30
C ASP A 145 -1.52 -10.42 1.49
N ASP A 146 -2.80 -10.60 1.85
CA ASP A 146 -3.54 -11.74 1.36
C ASP A 146 -4.05 -11.64 -0.07
N TYR A 147 -4.37 -10.45 -0.58
CA TYR A 147 -4.78 -10.36 -1.97
C TYR A 147 -3.61 -10.40 -2.95
N LEU A 148 -2.38 -10.23 -2.47
CA LEU A 148 -1.17 -10.46 -3.27
C LEU A 148 -0.85 -11.95 -3.39
N ASN A 149 -1.29 -12.76 -2.43
CA ASN A 149 -1.09 -14.21 -2.43
C ASN A 149 -2.16 -14.97 -3.26
N ILE A 150 -3.14 -14.29 -3.82
CA ILE A 150 -4.19 -14.87 -4.68
C ILE A 150 -3.75 -14.95 -6.14
N LEU A 151 -2.63 -14.30 -6.47
CA LEU A 151 -1.99 -14.45 -7.77
C LEU A 151 -1.27 -15.81 -7.82
#